data_22b385379eddd8444059a6da53ad95a5
#
_entry.id   22b385379eddd8444059a6da53ad95a5
#
_cell.length_a   1.000
_cell.length_b   1.000
_cell.length_c   1.000
_cell.angle_alpha   90.00
_cell.angle_beta   90.00
_cell.angle_gamma   90.00
#
_symmetry.space_group_name_H-M   'P 1'
#
loop_
_entity.id
_entity.type
_entity.pdbx_description
1 polymer ?
#
loop_
_entity_poly.entity_id
_entity_poly.type
_entity_poly.pdbx_seq_one_letter_code
_entity_poly.pdbx_strand_id
1 'polypeptide(L)'
;DIDDAKAGLDRIMKKIRNRVKIVKFKPEDYKNYTIQYLEISGFFKIFLGKMFKDIEKPYFTYIEDFVVFSNSLETLKSTIDDYVKGSTLDKKSDFVDFKDEFSNKSNITIFIRTPQIYENLYYYSNAADRKDIKENKEFILSFEKIGFQLISEGDVFQTTLMAMHN
;
A
#
# COMPACT_ATOMS: atom_id res chain seq x y z
N ASP A 1 -11.60 12.47 5.33
CA ASP A 1 -11.07 13.79 5.01
C ASP A 1 -9.58 13.87 5.37
N ILE A 2 -8.74 14.35 4.45
CA ILE A 2 -7.28 14.43 4.65
C ILE A 2 -6.93 15.43 5.76
N ASP A 3 -7.71 16.49 5.92
CA ASP A 3 -7.46 17.51 6.94
C ASP A 3 -7.73 16.96 8.35
N ASP A 4 -8.75 16.12 8.50
CA ASP A 4 -9.00 15.41 9.75
C ASP A 4 -7.88 14.40 10.06
N ALA A 5 -7.37 13.72 9.05
CA ALA A 5 -6.24 12.81 9.20
C ALA A 5 -4.97 13.55 9.62
N LYS A 6 -4.65 14.69 9.00
CA LYS A 6 -3.55 15.57 9.38
C LYS A 6 -3.69 16.05 10.83
N ALA A 7 -4.85 16.62 11.16
CA ALA A 7 -5.12 17.10 12.52
C ALA A 7 -5.02 15.99 13.57
N GLY A 8 -5.50 14.79 13.24
CA GLY A 8 -5.41 13.60 14.11
C GLY A 8 -3.97 13.17 14.33
N LEU A 9 -3.17 13.03 13.29
CA LEU A 9 -1.76 12.66 13.37
C LEU A 9 -0.94 13.72 14.10
N ASP A 10 -1.13 15.00 13.82
CA ASP A 10 -0.44 16.09 14.50
C ASP A 10 -0.76 16.10 16.01
N ARG A 11 -2.01 15.84 16.39
CA ARG A 11 -2.41 15.73 17.79
C ARG A 11 -1.72 14.55 18.49
N ILE A 12 -1.64 13.40 17.83
CA ILE A 12 -0.93 12.22 18.31
C ILE A 12 0.56 12.54 18.46
N MET A 13 1.19 13.08 17.43
CA MET A 13 2.61 13.45 17.45
C MET A 13 2.94 14.44 18.57
N LYS A 14 2.10 15.46 18.77
CA LYS A 14 2.26 16.43 19.84
C LYS A 14 2.18 15.80 21.22
N LYS A 15 1.24 14.87 21.44
CA LYS A 15 1.11 14.14 22.71
C LYS A 15 2.35 13.28 23.00
N ILE A 16 2.93 12.65 21.97
CA ILE A 16 4.11 11.81 22.12
C ILE A 16 5.33 12.66 22.43
N ARG A 17 5.58 13.73 21.66
CA ARG A 17 6.70 14.65 21.88
C ARG A 17 6.72 15.21 23.31
N ASN A 18 5.55 15.42 23.89
CA ASN A 18 5.44 15.91 25.27
C ASN A 18 5.76 14.84 26.33
N ARG A 19 5.66 13.55 26.00
CA ARG A 19 5.89 12.43 26.93
C ARG A 19 7.25 11.78 26.80
N VAL A 20 7.87 11.85 25.63
CA VAL A 20 9.14 11.19 25.31
C VAL A 20 10.21 12.25 25.07
N LYS A 21 11.06 12.51 26.07
CA LYS A 21 12.12 13.53 26.00
C LYS A 21 13.34 13.14 25.16
N ILE A 22 13.38 11.98 24.50
CA ILE A 22 14.67 11.36 24.11
C ILE A 22 14.92 11.26 22.60
N VAL A 23 13.94 11.41 21.72
CA VAL A 23 14.21 11.27 20.27
C VAL A 23 13.84 12.54 19.52
N LYS A 24 14.87 13.27 19.10
CA LYS A 24 14.74 14.40 18.18
C LYS A 24 14.81 13.91 16.75
N PHE A 25 13.75 13.27 16.24
CA PHE A 25 13.62 13.15 14.80
C PHE A 25 13.19 14.51 14.25
N LYS A 26 14.03 15.08 13.40
CA LYS A 26 13.66 16.30 12.65
C LYS A 26 12.88 15.84 11.43
N PRO A 27 11.73 16.45 11.12
CA PRO A 27 11.10 16.26 9.82
C PRO A 27 12.14 16.49 8.72
N GLU A 28 12.08 15.68 7.67
CA GLU A 28 12.95 15.82 6.50
C GLU A 28 12.13 16.36 5.34
N ASP A 29 12.55 17.50 4.78
CA ASP A 29 11.92 18.06 3.60
C ASP A 29 12.56 17.45 2.34
N TYR A 30 11.72 16.89 1.47
CA TYR A 30 12.12 16.29 0.22
C TYR A 30 11.16 16.67 -0.90
N LYS A 31 11.62 17.37 -1.93
CA LYS A 31 10.82 17.81 -3.10
C LYS A 31 9.47 18.45 -2.74
N ASN A 32 9.46 19.39 -1.83
CA ASN A 32 8.27 20.08 -1.31
C ASN A 32 7.33 19.20 -0.47
N TYR A 33 7.74 18.00 -0.09
CA TYR A 33 7.05 17.11 0.83
C TYR A 33 7.82 17.01 2.14
N THR A 34 7.10 17.09 3.24
CA THR A 34 7.71 16.89 4.57
C THR A 34 7.50 15.44 5.00
N ILE A 35 8.58 14.71 5.20
CA ILE A 35 8.56 13.35 5.73
C ILE A 35 8.69 13.42 7.26
N GLN A 36 7.75 12.82 7.95
CA GLN A 36 7.71 12.76 9.41
C GLN A 36 7.90 11.32 9.90
N TYR A 37 8.32 11.18 11.14
CA TYR A 37 8.51 9.89 11.79
C TYR A 37 7.47 9.69 12.89
N LEU A 38 6.73 8.58 12.83
CA LEU A 38 5.74 8.23 13.83
C LEU A 38 6.38 7.35 14.91
N GLU A 39 6.74 7.94 16.04
CA GLU A 39 7.46 7.29 17.15
C GLU A 39 6.57 6.37 18.02
N ILE A 40 5.57 5.73 17.44
CA ILE A 40 4.69 4.81 18.17
C ILE A 40 4.98 3.39 17.72
N SER A 41 5.67 2.63 18.56
CA SER A 41 5.89 1.21 18.28
C SER A 41 4.57 0.45 18.23
N GLY A 42 4.38 -0.33 17.18
CA GLY A 42 3.21 -1.16 17.00
C GLY A 42 1.91 -0.39 16.68
N PHE A 43 1.99 0.88 16.27
CA PHE A 43 0.83 1.67 15.89
C PHE A 43 -0.12 0.93 14.96
N PHE A 44 0.38 0.43 13.85
CA PHE A 44 -0.43 -0.29 12.87
C PHE A 44 -0.97 -1.62 13.39
N LYS A 45 -0.20 -2.33 14.21
CA LYS A 45 -0.65 -3.58 14.84
C LYS A 45 -1.86 -3.35 15.74
N ILE A 46 -1.90 -2.23 16.46
CA ILE A 46 -3.00 -1.89 17.36
C ILE A 46 -4.27 -1.57 16.58
N PHE A 47 -4.18 -0.83 15.47
CA PHE A 47 -5.34 -0.37 14.70
C PHE A 47 -5.76 -1.34 13.59
N LEU A 48 -4.81 -2.01 12.92
CA LEU A 48 -5.06 -2.84 11.74
C LEU A 48 -4.78 -4.33 11.96
N GLY A 49 -4.35 -4.69 13.17
CA GLY A 49 -4.14 -6.08 13.56
C GLY A 49 -2.80 -6.68 13.17
N LYS A 50 -2.69 -8.00 13.34
CA LYS A 50 -1.41 -8.74 13.22
C LYS A 50 -0.76 -8.68 11.84
N MET A 51 -1.54 -8.46 10.79
CA MET A 51 -1.03 -8.37 9.41
C MET A 51 -0.03 -7.21 9.24
N PHE A 52 -0.16 -6.16 10.04
CA PHE A 52 0.67 -4.96 9.99
C PHE A 52 1.73 -4.89 11.11
N LYS A 53 2.02 -6.04 11.75
CA LYS A 53 2.95 -6.12 12.89
C LYS A 53 4.37 -5.64 12.57
N ASP A 54 4.79 -5.78 11.32
CA ASP A 54 6.14 -5.46 10.86
C ASP A 54 6.32 -3.97 10.54
N ILE A 55 5.21 -3.20 10.54
CA ILE A 55 5.24 -1.74 10.46
C ILE A 55 5.28 -1.18 11.87
N GLU A 56 6.48 -1.15 12.47
CA GLU A 56 6.61 -0.78 13.88
C GLU A 56 6.62 0.73 14.12
N LYS A 57 7.52 1.45 13.45
CA LYS A 57 7.76 2.89 13.63
C LYS A 57 7.88 3.55 12.26
N PRO A 58 6.77 3.76 11.58
CA PRO A 58 6.82 4.21 10.20
C PRO A 58 7.20 5.68 10.08
N TYR A 59 7.86 5.98 8.97
CA TYR A 59 7.85 7.31 8.39
C TYR A 59 6.53 7.55 7.67
N PHE A 60 6.12 8.79 7.57
CA PHE A 60 4.95 9.15 6.79
C PHE A 60 5.08 10.53 6.13
N THR A 61 4.33 10.71 5.07
CA THR A 61 4.17 11.98 4.38
C THR A 61 2.76 12.10 3.83
N TYR A 62 2.39 13.30 3.43
CA TYR A 62 1.12 13.58 2.77
C TYR A 62 1.36 13.80 1.29
N ILE A 63 0.63 13.08 0.45
CA ILE A 63 0.61 13.27 -1.00
C ILE A 63 -0.85 13.46 -1.41
N GLU A 64 -1.22 14.66 -1.79
CA GLU A 64 -2.62 15.05 -2.03
C GLU A 64 -3.54 14.64 -0.87
N ASP A 65 -4.55 13.83 -1.15
CA ASP A 65 -5.53 13.34 -0.17
C ASP A 65 -5.11 12.03 0.53
N PHE A 66 -3.83 11.62 0.37
CA PHE A 66 -3.32 10.38 0.94
C PHE A 66 -2.29 10.64 2.03
N VAL A 67 -2.34 9.81 3.08
CA VAL A 67 -1.25 9.65 4.04
C VAL A 67 -0.48 8.40 3.67
N VAL A 68 0.77 8.55 3.28
CA VAL A 68 1.63 7.45 2.84
C VAL A 68 2.58 7.08 3.97
N PHE A 69 2.61 5.80 4.34
CA PHE A 69 3.47 5.27 5.40
C PHE A 69 4.47 4.26 4.85
N SER A 70 5.68 4.25 5.41
CA SER A 70 6.71 3.24 5.13
C SER A 70 7.65 3.06 6.32
N ASN A 71 8.20 1.86 6.48
CA ASN A 71 9.30 1.61 7.42
C ASN A 71 10.63 2.23 6.94
N SER A 72 10.72 2.63 5.68
CA SER A 72 11.93 3.12 5.04
C SER A 72 11.73 4.54 4.54
N LEU A 73 12.64 5.43 4.95
CA LEU A 73 12.74 6.79 4.43
C LEU A 73 12.99 6.80 2.92
N GLU A 74 13.86 5.92 2.45
CA GLU A 74 14.21 5.81 1.03
C GLU A 74 13.01 5.36 0.18
N THR A 75 12.16 4.46 0.71
CA THR A 75 10.92 4.05 0.04
C THR A 75 9.96 5.23 -0.10
N LEU A 76 9.82 6.07 0.93
CA LEU A 76 8.99 7.28 0.82
C LEU A 76 9.54 8.27 -0.21
N LYS A 77 10.85 8.49 -0.22
CA LYS A 77 11.49 9.34 -1.23
C LYS A 77 11.26 8.82 -2.64
N SER A 78 11.41 7.50 -2.85
CA SER A 78 11.11 6.87 -4.14
C SER A 78 9.64 7.03 -4.53
N THR A 79 8.71 6.88 -3.59
CA THR A 79 7.27 7.10 -3.83
C THR A 79 6.98 8.55 -4.23
N ILE A 80 7.60 9.52 -3.55
CA ILE A 80 7.50 10.93 -3.91
C ILE A 80 8.08 11.18 -5.30
N ASP A 81 9.21 10.55 -5.62
CA ASP A 81 9.84 10.66 -6.95
C ASP A 81 8.94 10.15 -8.06
N ASP A 82 8.33 8.98 -7.86
CA ASP A 82 7.41 8.40 -8.83
C ASP A 82 6.16 9.26 -9.01
N TYR A 83 5.62 9.79 -7.91
CA TYR A 83 4.48 10.70 -7.95
C TYR A 83 4.82 11.99 -8.73
N VAL A 84 5.93 12.66 -8.39
CA VAL A 84 6.36 13.91 -9.05
C VAL A 84 6.66 13.71 -10.53
N LYS A 85 7.19 12.54 -10.91
CA LYS A 85 7.43 12.16 -12.31
C LYS A 85 6.16 11.75 -13.07
N GLY A 86 5.03 11.58 -12.39
CA GLY A 86 3.82 11.02 -12.98
C GLY A 86 3.91 9.53 -13.30
N SER A 87 4.82 8.79 -12.64
CA SER A 87 5.01 7.34 -12.82
C SER A 87 4.02 6.53 -11.95
N THR A 88 2.79 6.97 -11.86
CA THR A 88 1.73 6.35 -11.07
C THR A 88 0.86 5.43 -11.92
N LEU A 89 0.17 4.49 -11.28
CA LEU A 89 -0.67 3.52 -11.99
C LEU A 89 -1.83 4.19 -12.75
N ASP A 90 -2.38 5.26 -12.22
CA ASP A 90 -3.45 6.04 -12.84
C ASP A 90 -3.05 6.73 -14.16
N LYS A 91 -1.75 6.83 -14.43
CA LYS A 91 -1.21 7.36 -15.70
C LYS A 91 -0.87 6.27 -16.72
N LYS A 92 -1.02 5.01 -16.36
CA LYS A 92 -0.78 3.88 -17.27
C LYS A 92 -2.08 3.46 -17.93
N SER A 93 -2.20 3.67 -19.24
CA SER A 93 -3.43 3.35 -19.98
C SER A 93 -3.86 1.90 -19.81
N ASP A 94 -2.90 0.96 -19.86
CA ASP A 94 -3.16 -0.47 -19.69
C ASP A 94 -3.74 -0.84 -18.31
N PHE A 95 -3.41 -0.06 -17.28
CA PHE A 95 -4.01 -0.22 -15.95
C PHE A 95 -5.36 0.46 -15.85
N VAL A 96 -5.51 1.65 -16.45
CA VAL A 96 -6.79 2.39 -16.47
C VAL A 96 -7.84 1.57 -17.19
N ASP A 97 -7.53 1.06 -18.38
CA ASP A 97 -8.43 0.21 -19.17
C ASP A 97 -8.87 -1.03 -18.38
N PHE A 98 -7.94 -1.71 -17.72
CA PHE A 98 -8.25 -2.86 -16.87
C PHE A 98 -9.10 -2.50 -15.64
N LYS A 99 -8.84 -1.36 -15.02
CA LYS A 99 -9.59 -0.86 -13.85
C LYS A 99 -11.02 -0.50 -14.24
N ASP A 100 -11.23 0.05 -15.43
CA ASP A 100 -12.54 0.52 -15.88
C ASP A 100 -13.56 -0.62 -16.12
N GLU A 101 -13.07 -1.87 -16.18
CA GLU A 101 -13.92 -3.07 -16.18
C GLU A 101 -14.56 -3.39 -14.81
N PHE A 102 -14.16 -2.68 -13.77
CA PHE A 102 -14.68 -2.86 -12.42
C PHE A 102 -15.59 -1.70 -12.03
N SER A 103 -16.51 -1.97 -11.09
CA SER A 103 -17.35 -0.91 -10.51
C SER A 103 -16.51 0.14 -9.77
N ASN A 104 -16.85 1.40 -9.94
CA ASN A 104 -16.23 2.50 -9.19
C ASN A 104 -16.62 2.51 -7.70
N LYS A 105 -17.63 1.73 -7.32
CA LYS A 105 -18.07 1.57 -5.92
C LYS A 105 -17.85 0.13 -5.49
N SER A 106 -17.03 -0.06 -4.47
CA SER A 106 -16.75 -1.39 -3.90
C SER A 106 -16.34 -1.27 -2.44
N ASN A 107 -16.49 -2.38 -1.71
CA ASN A 107 -15.95 -2.50 -0.35
C ASN A 107 -14.49 -2.92 -0.39
N ILE A 108 -14.15 -3.83 -1.32
CA ILE A 108 -12.78 -4.31 -1.52
C ILE A 108 -12.53 -4.41 -3.03
N THR A 109 -11.43 -3.84 -3.47
CA THR A 109 -10.87 -4.08 -4.81
C THR A 109 -9.40 -4.43 -4.68
N ILE A 110 -8.99 -5.52 -5.32
CA ILE A 110 -7.61 -6.00 -5.34
C ILE A 110 -7.17 -6.09 -6.79
N PHE A 111 -6.07 -5.43 -7.13
CA PHE A 111 -5.41 -5.55 -8.43
C PHE A 111 -4.04 -6.20 -8.24
N ILE A 112 -3.79 -7.24 -9.02
CA ILE A 112 -2.54 -8.01 -9.00
C ILE A 112 -1.90 -7.91 -10.37
N ARG A 113 -0.65 -7.47 -10.42
CA ARG A 113 0.21 -7.60 -11.60
C ARG A 113 1.07 -8.85 -11.41
N THR A 114 0.72 -9.90 -12.14
CA THR A 114 1.27 -11.23 -11.91
C THR A 114 2.80 -11.31 -12.07
N PRO A 115 3.43 -10.65 -13.07
CA PRO A 115 4.88 -10.64 -13.18
C PRO A 115 5.59 -10.04 -11.97
N GLN A 116 5.02 -8.99 -11.36
CA GLN A 116 5.61 -8.33 -10.19
C GLN A 116 5.39 -9.12 -8.90
N ILE A 117 4.24 -9.77 -8.76
CA ILE A 117 3.97 -10.55 -7.54
C ILE A 117 4.65 -11.91 -7.55
N TYR A 118 4.98 -12.47 -8.71
CA TYR A 118 5.59 -13.80 -8.82
C TYR A 118 6.87 -13.93 -8.02
N GLU A 119 7.79 -12.97 -8.12
CA GLU A 119 9.05 -12.99 -7.38
C GLU A 119 8.79 -12.88 -5.87
N ASN A 120 7.84 -12.06 -5.46
CA ASN A 120 7.45 -11.92 -4.06
C ASN A 120 6.81 -13.20 -3.52
N LEU A 121 5.91 -13.82 -4.28
CA LEU A 121 5.30 -15.11 -3.92
C LEU A 121 6.38 -16.17 -3.67
N TYR A 122 7.33 -16.28 -4.59
CA TYR A 122 8.44 -17.24 -4.45
C TYR A 122 9.30 -16.93 -3.22
N TYR A 123 9.62 -15.66 -2.99
CA TYR A 123 10.49 -15.24 -1.89
C TYR A 123 9.86 -15.47 -0.51
N TYR A 124 8.57 -15.15 -0.36
CA TYR A 124 7.87 -15.23 0.93
C TYR A 124 7.21 -16.59 1.21
N SER A 125 7.20 -17.50 0.25
CA SER A 125 6.61 -18.83 0.41
C SER A 125 7.51 -19.78 1.16
N ASN A 126 6.92 -20.78 1.81
CA ASN A 126 7.64 -21.89 2.41
C ASN A 126 8.24 -22.84 1.34
N ALA A 127 9.06 -23.81 1.75
CA ALA A 127 9.79 -24.67 0.82
C ALA A 127 8.89 -25.55 -0.06
N ALA A 128 7.74 -26.00 0.46
CA ALA A 128 6.77 -26.81 -0.30
C ALA A 128 6.11 -25.96 -1.38
N ASP A 129 5.57 -24.80 -1.00
CA ASP A 129 4.89 -23.87 -1.91
C ASP A 129 5.83 -23.34 -3.00
N ARG A 130 7.12 -23.12 -2.68
CA ARG A 130 8.13 -22.68 -3.67
C ARG A 130 8.29 -23.67 -4.81
N LYS A 131 8.19 -24.97 -4.53
CA LYS A 131 8.26 -26.01 -5.56
C LYS A 131 7.08 -25.86 -6.51
N ASP A 132 5.87 -25.77 -5.98
CA ASP A 132 4.64 -25.66 -6.77
C ASP A 132 4.60 -24.35 -7.57
N ILE A 133 5.02 -23.23 -6.98
CA ILE A 133 5.14 -21.93 -7.67
C ILE A 133 6.12 -22.03 -8.84
N LYS A 134 7.26 -22.71 -8.64
CA LYS A 134 8.27 -22.87 -9.68
C LYS A 134 7.78 -23.79 -10.82
N GLU A 135 7.14 -24.90 -10.48
CA GLU A 135 6.61 -25.87 -11.45
C GLU A 135 5.48 -25.26 -12.30
N ASN A 136 4.69 -24.37 -11.70
CA ASN A 136 3.58 -23.69 -12.39
C ASN A 136 3.93 -22.27 -12.90
N LYS A 137 5.23 -21.94 -13.00
CA LYS A 137 5.69 -20.60 -13.39
C LYS A 137 5.06 -20.09 -14.69
N GLU A 138 5.07 -20.91 -15.75
CA GLU A 138 4.56 -20.51 -17.06
C GLU A 138 3.06 -20.25 -17.00
N PHE A 139 2.31 -21.08 -16.30
CA PHE A 139 0.88 -20.89 -16.09
C PHE A 139 0.60 -19.60 -15.28
N ILE A 140 1.30 -19.38 -14.18
CA ILE A 140 1.13 -18.17 -13.36
C ILE A 140 1.45 -16.91 -14.19
N LEU A 141 2.54 -16.91 -14.93
CA LEU A 141 2.98 -15.78 -15.74
C LEU A 141 2.21 -15.62 -17.05
N SER A 142 1.36 -16.59 -17.44
CA SER A 142 0.46 -16.41 -18.57
C SER A 142 -0.62 -15.35 -18.31
N PHE A 143 -0.92 -15.07 -17.06
CA PHE A 143 -1.77 -13.95 -16.67
C PHE A 143 -0.94 -12.69 -16.46
N GLU A 144 -1.29 -11.63 -17.12
CA GLU A 144 -0.63 -10.33 -16.93
C GLU A 144 -1.17 -9.61 -15.69
N LYS A 145 -2.50 -9.58 -15.59
CA LYS A 145 -3.23 -8.89 -14.52
C LYS A 145 -4.38 -9.74 -14.01
N ILE A 146 -4.62 -9.69 -12.72
CA ILE A 146 -5.79 -10.29 -12.06
C ILE A 146 -6.44 -9.22 -11.21
N GLY A 147 -7.75 -9.08 -11.32
CA GLY A 147 -8.56 -8.19 -10.51
C GLY A 147 -9.64 -8.95 -9.76
N PHE A 148 -9.82 -8.62 -8.51
CA PHE A 148 -10.91 -9.10 -7.66
C PHE A 148 -11.64 -7.92 -7.06
N GLN A 149 -12.98 -7.95 -7.10
CA GLN A 149 -13.81 -6.95 -6.47
C GLN A 149 -14.93 -7.60 -5.66
N LEU A 150 -15.17 -7.04 -4.49
CA LEU A 150 -16.30 -7.37 -3.62
C LEU A 150 -17.13 -6.12 -3.38
N ILE A 151 -18.42 -6.22 -3.67
CA ILE A 151 -19.42 -5.20 -3.40
C ILE A 151 -20.44 -5.80 -2.45
N SER A 152 -20.76 -5.09 -1.37
CA SER A 152 -21.84 -5.44 -0.44
C SER A 152 -22.97 -4.41 -0.59
N GLU A 153 -24.15 -4.88 -0.96
CA GLU A 153 -25.36 -4.07 -1.04
C GLU A 153 -26.47 -4.73 -0.20
N GLY A 154 -26.67 -4.21 1.01
CA GLY A 154 -27.59 -4.80 1.99
C GLY A 154 -27.18 -6.22 2.35
N ASP A 155 -28.06 -7.19 2.09
CA ASP A 155 -27.84 -8.61 2.41
C ASP A 155 -27.20 -9.40 1.25
N VAL A 156 -26.79 -8.72 0.17
CA VAL A 156 -26.22 -9.35 -1.04
C VAL A 156 -24.78 -9.00 -1.18
N PHE A 157 -23.96 -10.00 -1.57
CA PHE A 157 -22.56 -9.82 -1.97
C PHE A 157 -22.41 -10.13 -3.46
N GLN A 158 -21.87 -9.17 -4.18
CA GLN A 158 -21.46 -9.35 -5.57
C GLN A 158 -19.93 -9.46 -5.62
N THR A 159 -19.43 -10.48 -6.30
CA THR A 159 -17.99 -10.65 -6.55
C THR A 159 -17.72 -10.63 -8.04
N THR A 160 -16.66 -9.93 -8.43
CA THR A 160 -16.12 -9.93 -9.79
C THR A 160 -14.69 -10.41 -9.74
N LEU A 161 -14.37 -11.40 -10.55
CA LEU A 161 -13.00 -11.87 -10.79
C LEU A 161 -12.70 -11.73 -12.28
N MET A 162 -11.63 -11.04 -12.59
CA MET A 162 -11.15 -10.87 -13.95
C MET A 162 -9.68 -11.23 -14.04
N ALA A 163 -9.30 -11.93 -15.10
CA ALA A 163 -7.91 -12.25 -15.41
C ALA A 163 -7.63 -11.89 -16.87
N MET A 164 -6.58 -11.13 -17.09
CA MET A 164 -6.09 -10.78 -18.41
C MET A 164 -4.91 -11.68 -18.75
N HIS A 165 -5.01 -12.37 -19.86
CA HIS A 165 -3.97 -13.25 -20.39
C HIS A 165 -3.02 -12.46 -21.29
N ASN A 166 -1.73 -12.83 -21.27
CA ASN A 166 -0.72 -12.29 -22.20
C ASN A 166 -0.96 -12.74 -23.64
#